data_2ec93d42c2d1f83571b0ffab1faffbd9
#
_entry.id   2ec93d42c2d1f83571b0ffab1faffbd9
#
_cell.length_a   1.000
_cell.length_b   1.000
_cell.length_c   1.000
_cell.angle_alpha   90.00
_cell.angle_beta   90.00
_cell.angle_gamma   90.00
#
_symmetry.space_group_name_H-M   'P 1'
#
loop_
_entity.id
_entity.type
_entity.pdbx_description
1 polymer ?
#
loop_
_entity_poly.entity_id
_entity_poly.type
_entity_poly.pdbx_seq_one_letter_code
_entity_poly.pdbx_strand_id
1 'polypeptide(L)'
;MTRIAAFCGLILLSTCSATDPYDQSQVPLEVKPPADFKGKVILVVAGKSSHGPGDHEFFAGSAILCNLLKQTPGVWPIMVRDGWPKNESLFEIAESIVMYMDGRGGHPVVQKDRLAAMDQRMKAGKGWVNLHYAVDYLAKDGKTVLGWMGGYYEPDWSYNPHWDAEIRSLPKHPVTRGVKPFTIRDEWYYNMRFVDDFKGVTPILQAIPPDSTRGGAAPKEVKKHVGASKLETLAWCYDRPDGGRGFGFTGGHFHRNWADEDFRRVVVNAILWSAKVEVPESGAKVEFDAVDLNKNLDKKGKGEFKPILPPMKK
;
A
#
# COMPACT_ATOMS: atom_id res chain seq x y z
N MET A 1 -34.36 -51.17 -44.33
CA MET A 1 -34.12 -49.72 -44.61
C MET A 1 -33.98 -49.01 -43.29
N THR A 2 -32.78 -48.86 -42.80
CA THR A 2 -32.45 -48.28 -41.47
C THR A 2 -32.02 -46.82 -41.66
N ARG A 3 -32.81 -45.89 -41.15
CA ARG A 3 -32.47 -44.46 -41.22
C ARG A 3 -31.52 -44.10 -40.06
N ILE A 4 -30.31 -43.63 -40.40
CA ILE A 4 -29.35 -43.08 -39.47
C ILE A 4 -29.68 -41.60 -39.31
N ALA A 5 -30.07 -41.18 -38.10
CA ALA A 5 -30.25 -39.78 -37.75
C ALA A 5 -28.88 -39.20 -37.33
N ALA A 6 -28.35 -38.25 -38.07
CA ALA A 6 -27.16 -37.51 -37.71
C ALA A 6 -27.52 -36.43 -36.66
N PHE A 7 -26.95 -36.55 -35.46
CA PHE A 7 -27.06 -35.54 -34.41
C PHE A 7 -25.94 -34.50 -34.63
N CYS A 8 -26.31 -33.33 -35.14
CA CYS A 8 -25.38 -32.19 -35.24
C CYS A 8 -25.30 -31.50 -33.89
N GLY A 9 -24.27 -31.80 -33.12
CA GLY A 9 -24.00 -31.11 -31.86
C GLY A 9 -23.47 -29.68 -32.11
N LEU A 10 -24.27 -28.69 -31.75
CA LEU A 10 -23.88 -27.28 -31.80
C LEU A 10 -22.90 -27.02 -30.63
N ILE A 11 -21.60 -26.90 -30.92
CA ILE A 11 -20.59 -26.47 -29.95
C ILE A 11 -20.74 -24.94 -29.81
N LEU A 12 -21.39 -24.49 -28.75
CA LEU A 12 -21.39 -23.09 -28.33
C LEU A 12 -19.97 -22.76 -27.84
N LEU A 13 -19.16 -22.18 -28.70
CA LEU A 13 -17.94 -21.52 -28.31
C LEU A 13 -18.31 -20.27 -27.46
N SER A 14 -18.27 -20.42 -26.16
CA SER A 14 -18.34 -19.27 -25.24
C SER A 14 -17.11 -18.41 -25.49
N THR A 15 -17.26 -17.31 -26.21
CA THR A 15 -16.24 -16.27 -26.33
C THR A 15 -16.11 -15.61 -24.97
N CYS A 16 -15.11 -16.02 -24.20
CA CYS A 16 -14.68 -15.26 -23.04
C CYS A 16 -14.19 -13.90 -23.57
N SER A 17 -15.05 -12.89 -23.52
CA SER A 17 -14.65 -11.51 -23.83
C SER A 17 -13.56 -11.14 -22.84
N ALA A 18 -12.34 -10.89 -23.32
CA ALA A 18 -11.26 -10.40 -22.49
C ALA A 18 -11.75 -9.10 -21.85
N THR A 19 -11.83 -9.06 -20.52
CA THR A 19 -12.19 -7.85 -19.77
C THR A 19 -11.16 -6.77 -20.07
N ASP A 20 -11.61 -5.55 -20.37
CA ASP A 20 -10.72 -4.41 -20.56
C ASP A 20 -9.93 -4.18 -19.27
N PRO A 21 -8.58 -4.27 -19.30
CA PRO A 21 -7.75 -4.09 -18.11
C PRO A 21 -7.86 -2.69 -17.52
N TYR A 22 -8.33 -1.72 -18.27
CA TYR A 22 -8.51 -0.33 -17.89
C TYR A 22 -9.93 0.04 -17.44
N ASP A 23 -10.85 -0.93 -17.45
CA ASP A 23 -12.21 -0.69 -16.95
C ASP A 23 -12.22 -0.61 -15.43
N GLN A 24 -12.38 0.63 -14.92
CA GLN A 24 -12.49 0.95 -13.51
C GLN A 24 -13.94 1.14 -13.05
N SER A 25 -14.92 0.99 -13.95
CA SER A 25 -16.34 1.30 -13.69
C SER A 25 -16.99 0.40 -12.65
N GLN A 26 -16.47 -0.81 -12.48
CA GLN A 26 -17.00 -1.81 -11.55
C GLN A 26 -16.47 -1.64 -10.10
N VAL A 27 -15.53 -0.72 -9.86
CA VAL A 27 -15.00 -0.48 -8.51
C VAL A 27 -15.91 0.52 -7.78
N PRO A 28 -16.57 0.11 -6.69
CA PRO A 28 -17.44 1.00 -5.94
C PRO A 28 -16.61 2.07 -5.22
N LEU A 29 -16.97 3.35 -5.44
CA LEU A 29 -16.28 4.49 -4.86
C LEU A 29 -17.16 5.19 -3.83
N GLU A 30 -16.57 5.55 -2.68
CA GLU A 30 -17.19 6.30 -1.59
C GLU A 30 -18.50 5.68 -1.06
N VAL A 31 -18.62 4.34 -1.14
CA VAL A 31 -19.81 3.61 -0.67
C VAL A 31 -19.73 3.40 0.84
N LYS A 32 -20.60 4.06 1.57
CA LYS A 32 -20.72 3.91 3.04
C LYS A 32 -21.29 2.54 3.41
N PRO A 33 -20.95 2.02 4.60
CA PRO A 33 -21.61 0.82 5.11
C PRO A 33 -23.10 1.06 5.35
N PRO A 34 -23.90 0.00 5.44
CA PRO A 34 -25.29 0.07 5.92
C PRO A 34 -25.37 0.75 7.30
N ALA A 35 -26.50 1.39 7.61
CA ALA A 35 -26.66 2.16 8.84
C ALA A 35 -26.55 1.30 10.13
N ASP A 36 -26.85 0.02 10.04
CA ASP A 36 -26.78 -0.96 11.11
C ASP A 36 -25.40 -1.67 11.22
N PHE A 37 -24.45 -1.33 10.36
CA PHE A 37 -23.09 -1.89 10.39
C PHE A 37 -22.38 -1.54 11.70
N LYS A 38 -21.86 -2.56 12.40
CA LYS A 38 -21.19 -2.42 13.71
C LYS A 38 -19.66 -2.64 13.65
N GLY A 39 -19.11 -2.79 12.45
CA GLY A 39 -17.68 -3.06 12.25
C GLY A 39 -16.82 -1.82 12.17
N LYS A 40 -15.62 -2.01 11.65
CA LYS A 40 -14.60 -0.96 11.46
C LYS A 40 -14.57 -0.51 9.99
N VAL A 41 -14.64 0.79 9.79
CA VAL A 41 -14.53 1.41 8.46
C VAL A 41 -13.08 1.79 8.21
N ILE A 42 -12.55 1.41 7.05
CA ILE A 42 -11.19 1.76 6.60
C ILE A 42 -11.30 2.55 5.31
N LEU A 43 -10.79 3.76 5.29
CA LEU A 43 -10.77 4.61 4.10
C LEU A 43 -9.49 4.35 3.32
N VAL A 44 -9.59 3.87 2.09
CA VAL A 44 -8.46 3.60 1.19
C VAL A 44 -8.46 4.63 0.08
N VAL A 45 -7.48 5.52 0.11
CA VAL A 45 -7.39 6.66 -0.82
C VAL A 45 -6.32 6.41 -1.87
N ALA A 46 -6.76 6.18 -3.10
CA ALA A 46 -5.91 6.05 -4.27
C ALA A 46 -5.52 7.42 -4.83
N GLY A 47 -4.24 7.61 -5.14
CA GLY A 47 -3.73 8.78 -5.84
C GLY A 47 -4.18 8.88 -7.29
N LYS A 48 -3.79 9.97 -7.93
CA LYS A 48 -3.92 10.12 -9.40
C LYS A 48 -2.89 9.25 -10.12
N SER A 49 -3.21 8.87 -11.34
CA SER A 49 -2.30 8.16 -12.21
C SER A 49 -0.96 8.89 -12.36
N SER A 50 0.14 8.17 -12.20
CA SER A 50 1.51 8.66 -12.40
C SER A 50 2.43 7.54 -12.86
N HIS A 51 3.66 7.88 -13.30
CA HIS A 51 4.68 6.94 -13.76
C HIS A 51 4.26 6.10 -14.97
N GLY A 52 5.05 5.06 -15.29
CA GLY A 52 4.82 4.17 -16.42
C GLY A 52 3.81 3.05 -16.12
N PRO A 53 3.43 2.26 -17.15
CA PRO A 53 2.58 1.09 -16.94
C PRO A 53 3.20 0.08 -15.99
N GLY A 54 2.41 -0.38 -15.02
CA GLY A 54 2.86 -1.32 -13.99
C GLY A 54 3.56 -0.69 -12.78
N ASP A 55 3.87 0.61 -12.85
CA ASP A 55 4.43 1.40 -11.75
C ASP A 55 3.35 2.35 -11.21
N HIS A 56 3.28 2.57 -9.91
CA HIS A 56 2.30 3.47 -9.29
C HIS A 56 0.85 3.25 -9.77
N GLU A 57 0.43 2.00 -9.90
CA GLU A 57 -0.96 1.65 -10.20
C GLU A 57 -1.83 1.84 -8.95
N PHE A 58 -1.95 3.10 -8.49
CA PHE A 58 -2.59 3.43 -7.22
C PHE A 58 -4.04 3.02 -7.17
N PHE A 59 -4.79 3.22 -8.26
CA PHE A 59 -6.19 2.82 -8.32
C PHE A 59 -6.34 1.30 -8.26
N ALA A 60 -5.65 0.57 -9.13
CA ALA A 60 -5.69 -0.90 -9.17
C ALA A 60 -5.20 -1.53 -7.85
N GLY A 61 -4.08 -1.03 -7.29
CA GLY A 61 -3.57 -1.50 -6.00
C GLY A 61 -4.50 -1.22 -4.84
N SER A 62 -5.19 -0.06 -4.82
CA SER A 62 -6.20 0.25 -3.82
C SER A 62 -7.45 -0.63 -3.95
N ALA A 63 -7.86 -0.97 -5.19
CA ALA A 63 -8.95 -1.91 -5.43
C ALA A 63 -8.59 -3.32 -4.91
N ILE A 64 -7.36 -3.79 -5.15
CA ILE A 64 -6.83 -5.03 -4.57
C ILE A 64 -6.89 -4.97 -3.04
N LEU A 65 -6.38 -3.92 -2.42
CA LEU A 65 -6.41 -3.76 -0.97
C LEU A 65 -7.84 -3.79 -0.40
N CYS A 66 -8.79 -3.11 -1.05
CA CYS A 66 -10.19 -3.16 -0.65
C CYS A 66 -10.75 -4.59 -0.72
N ASN A 67 -10.43 -5.36 -1.76
CA ASN A 67 -10.87 -6.75 -1.90
C ASN A 67 -10.24 -7.66 -0.84
N LEU A 68 -8.98 -7.45 -0.49
CA LEU A 68 -8.29 -8.18 0.59
C LEU A 68 -8.88 -7.84 1.98
N LEU A 69 -9.14 -6.57 2.25
CA LEU A 69 -9.72 -6.11 3.53
C LEU A 69 -11.14 -6.66 3.75
N LYS A 70 -11.94 -6.80 2.69
CA LYS A 70 -13.28 -7.42 2.76
C LYS A 70 -13.25 -8.88 3.21
N GLN A 71 -12.11 -9.57 3.13
CA GLN A 71 -11.96 -10.95 3.60
C GLN A 71 -11.90 -11.03 5.14
N THR A 72 -11.78 -9.90 5.82
CA THR A 72 -11.80 -9.83 7.29
C THR A 72 -13.23 -9.48 7.75
N PRO A 73 -13.91 -10.38 8.50
CA PRO A 73 -15.24 -10.10 9.05
C PRO A 73 -15.26 -8.81 9.88
N GLY A 74 -16.31 -8.03 9.74
CA GLY A 74 -16.48 -6.77 10.47
C GLY A 74 -15.62 -5.60 9.97
N VAL A 75 -15.00 -5.72 8.78
CA VAL A 75 -14.26 -4.64 8.14
C VAL A 75 -15.00 -4.15 6.89
N TRP A 76 -15.15 -2.84 6.77
CA TRP A 76 -15.76 -2.19 5.61
C TRP A 76 -14.76 -1.21 4.97
N PRO A 77 -14.08 -1.60 3.89
CA PRO A 77 -13.22 -0.69 3.14
C PRO A 77 -14.07 0.24 2.26
N ILE A 78 -13.76 1.53 2.30
CA ILE A 78 -14.30 2.54 1.41
C ILE A 78 -13.18 3.02 0.50
N MET A 79 -13.32 2.82 -0.79
CA MET A 79 -12.34 3.29 -1.76
C MET A 79 -12.64 4.72 -2.21
N VAL A 80 -11.60 5.54 -2.26
CA VAL A 80 -11.59 6.91 -2.78
C VAL A 80 -10.58 7.00 -3.90
N ARG A 81 -10.88 7.74 -4.96
CA ARG A 81 -9.96 8.00 -6.06
C ARG A 81 -9.44 9.44 -6.06
N ASP A 82 -8.41 9.69 -6.85
CA ASP A 82 -7.85 11.01 -7.12
C ASP A 82 -7.32 11.77 -5.89
N GLY A 83 -6.97 11.02 -4.82
CA GLY A 83 -6.21 11.52 -3.68
C GLY A 83 -7.03 12.15 -2.55
N TRP A 84 -8.32 12.44 -2.74
CA TRP A 84 -9.14 13.05 -1.69
C TRP A 84 -10.63 12.74 -1.90
N PRO A 85 -11.40 12.43 -0.83
CA PRO A 85 -12.82 12.11 -0.97
C PRO A 85 -13.62 13.36 -1.38
N LYS A 86 -14.61 13.16 -2.22
CA LYS A 86 -15.61 14.20 -2.54
C LYS A 86 -16.47 14.52 -1.32
N ASN A 87 -16.75 13.49 -0.52
CA ASN A 87 -17.46 13.61 0.74
C ASN A 87 -16.49 13.47 1.92
N GLU A 88 -15.99 14.59 2.44
CA GLU A 88 -15.04 14.60 3.56
C GLU A 88 -15.60 14.02 4.88
N SER A 89 -16.94 13.84 5.00
CA SER A 89 -17.50 13.14 6.16
C SER A 89 -17.08 11.68 6.27
N LEU A 90 -16.47 11.12 5.21
CA LEU A 90 -15.89 9.78 5.24
C LEU A 90 -14.70 9.68 6.21
N PHE A 91 -13.96 10.77 6.40
CA PHE A 91 -12.89 10.81 7.40
C PHE A 91 -13.40 10.68 8.84
N GLU A 92 -14.63 11.10 9.11
CA GLU A 92 -15.21 11.03 10.47
C GLU A 92 -15.57 9.60 10.85
N ILE A 93 -16.10 8.82 9.90
CA ILE A 93 -16.52 7.43 10.14
C ILE A 93 -15.37 6.43 10.02
N ALA A 94 -14.23 6.81 9.42
CA ALA A 94 -13.08 5.93 9.25
C ALA A 94 -12.32 5.74 10.56
N GLU A 95 -12.00 4.50 10.92
CA GLU A 95 -11.10 4.17 12.02
C GLU A 95 -9.62 4.29 11.60
N SER A 96 -9.33 4.00 10.34
CA SER A 96 -8.01 4.17 9.75
C SER A 96 -8.11 4.72 8.33
N ILE A 97 -7.11 5.51 7.95
CA ILE A 97 -6.99 6.16 6.65
C ILE A 97 -5.70 5.64 5.99
N VAL A 98 -5.84 5.06 4.82
CA VAL A 98 -4.74 4.53 4.00
C VAL A 98 -4.55 5.44 2.81
N MET A 99 -3.32 5.96 2.64
CA MET A 99 -2.93 6.82 1.52
C MET A 99 -1.95 6.04 0.63
N TYR A 100 -2.35 5.75 -0.61
CA TYR A 100 -1.51 5.12 -1.62
C TYR A 100 -1.46 6.00 -2.86
N MET A 101 -0.46 6.87 -2.94
CA MET A 101 -0.40 7.99 -3.89
C MET A 101 1.00 8.59 -3.96
N ASP A 102 1.17 9.56 -4.88
CA ASP A 102 2.36 10.38 -4.91
C ASP A 102 2.43 11.31 -3.69
N GLY A 103 3.66 11.51 -3.21
CA GLY A 103 3.97 12.28 -2.02
C GLY A 103 4.48 13.69 -2.27
N ARG A 104 5.34 14.12 -1.36
CA ARG A 104 6.01 15.43 -1.37
C ARG A 104 5.01 16.59 -1.39
N GLY A 105 5.35 17.68 -2.08
CA GLY A 105 4.45 18.83 -2.23
C GLY A 105 3.15 18.53 -2.99
N GLY A 106 3.06 17.40 -3.71
CA GLY A 106 1.85 16.91 -4.37
C GLY A 106 0.91 16.10 -3.49
N HIS A 107 1.35 15.69 -2.30
CA HIS A 107 0.54 14.87 -1.40
C HIS A 107 -0.75 15.64 -0.99
N PRO A 108 -1.94 15.07 -1.21
CA PRO A 108 -3.20 15.79 -0.97
C PRO A 108 -3.37 16.34 0.44
N VAL A 109 -2.80 15.67 1.45
CA VAL A 109 -2.93 16.11 2.85
C VAL A 109 -2.20 17.41 3.16
N VAL A 110 -1.14 17.76 2.40
CA VAL A 110 -0.40 19.03 2.61
C VAL A 110 -0.97 20.19 1.80
N GLN A 111 -2.07 19.95 1.05
CA GLN A 111 -2.72 20.98 0.25
C GLN A 111 -3.73 21.76 1.10
N LYS A 112 -3.78 23.06 0.90
CA LYS A 112 -4.71 23.96 1.61
C LYS A 112 -4.51 23.86 3.14
N ASP A 113 -5.59 23.76 3.87
CA ASP A 113 -5.69 23.59 5.32
C ASP A 113 -5.83 22.14 5.80
N ARG A 114 -5.71 21.17 4.86
CA ARG A 114 -5.97 19.74 5.11
C ARG A 114 -5.04 19.14 6.16
N LEU A 115 -3.78 19.59 6.21
CA LEU A 115 -2.81 19.09 7.20
C LEU A 115 -3.31 19.36 8.62
N ALA A 116 -3.77 20.59 8.91
CA ALA A 116 -4.30 20.95 10.22
C ALA A 116 -5.62 20.21 10.55
N ALA A 117 -6.52 20.10 9.56
CA ALA A 117 -7.76 19.37 9.71
C ALA A 117 -7.53 17.88 9.97
N MET A 118 -6.52 17.27 9.31
CA MET A 118 -6.16 15.88 9.54
C MET A 118 -5.47 15.69 10.90
N ASP A 119 -4.67 16.66 11.35
CA ASP A 119 -4.02 16.60 12.67
C ASP A 119 -5.05 16.50 13.81
N GLN A 120 -6.17 17.19 13.72
CA GLN A 120 -7.27 17.06 14.69
C GLN A 120 -7.83 15.63 14.71
N ARG A 121 -8.00 14.99 13.54
CA ARG A 121 -8.49 13.60 13.44
C ARG A 121 -7.47 12.61 13.99
N MET A 122 -6.18 12.86 13.75
CA MET A 122 -5.12 12.02 14.31
C MET A 122 -5.11 12.10 15.84
N LYS A 123 -5.25 13.29 16.43
CA LYS A 123 -5.37 13.49 17.87
C LYS A 123 -6.60 12.80 18.48
N ALA A 124 -7.63 12.52 17.69
CA ALA A 124 -8.76 11.69 18.10
C ALA A 124 -8.47 10.17 18.06
N GLY A 125 -7.22 9.76 17.83
CA GLY A 125 -6.77 8.36 17.89
C GLY A 125 -7.02 7.54 16.63
N LYS A 126 -7.30 8.17 15.49
CA LYS A 126 -7.49 7.47 14.20
C LYS A 126 -6.19 6.88 13.67
N GLY A 127 -6.28 5.77 12.93
CA GLY A 127 -5.15 5.15 12.25
C GLY A 127 -4.69 5.96 11.03
N TRP A 128 -3.37 5.97 10.77
CA TRP A 128 -2.78 6.59 9.59
C TRP A 128 -1.78 5.65 8.92
N VAL A 129 -1.99 5.37 7.65
CA VAL A 129 -1.19 4.45 6.87
C VAL A 129 -0.75 5.11 5.57
N ASN A 130 0.55 5.19 5.34
CA ASN A 130 1.10 5.65 4.08
C ASN A 130 1.85 4.52 3.37
N LEU A 131 1.51 4.31 2.11
CA LEU A 131 2.11 3.28 1.26
C LEU A 131 2.92 3.95 0.15
N HIS A 132 4.13 3.46 -0.03
CA HIS A 132 5.08 3.85 -1.05
C HIS A 132 5.37 5.35 -1.03
N TYR A 133 5.19 6.06 -2.15
CA TYR A 133 5.53 7.47 -2.27
C TYR A 133 4.72 8.39 -1.33
N ALA A 134 3.57 7.91 -0.81
CA ALA A 134 2.83 8.65 0.20
C ALA A 134 3.61 8.86 1.52
N VAL A 135 4.74 8.18 1.75
CA VAL A 135 5.60 8.43 2.91
C VAL A 135 6.53 9.65 2.75
N ASP A 136 6.58 10.26 1.54
CA ASP A 136 7.48 11.39 1.21
C ASP A 136 6.80 12.73 1.50
N TYR A 137 7.44 13.50 2.39
CA TYR A 137 6.99 14.84 2.79
C TYR A 137 8.14 15.83 2.77
N LEU A 138 7.84 17.09 2.46
CA LEU A 138 8.80 18.16 2.68
C LEU A 138 9.06 18.34 4.18
N ALA A 139 10.27 18.74 4.55
CA ALA A 139 10.68 18.91 5.97
C ALA A 139 9.72 19.77 6.79
N LYS A 140 9.11 20.81 6.16
CA LYS A 140 8.14 21.71 6.82
C LYS A 140 6.87 20.97 7.28
N ASP A 141 6.44 19.96 6.55
CA ASP A 141 5.23 19.16 6.80
C ASP A 141 5.56 17.90 7.61
N GLY A 142 6.79 17.40 7.46
CA GLY A 142 7.29 16.17 8.06
C GLY A 142 7.20 16.16 9.59
N LYS A 143 7.39 17.30 10.26
CA LYS A 143 7.25 17.38 11.73
C LYS A 143 5.84 16.99 12.21
N THR A 144 4.80 17.40 11.49
CA THR A 144 3.43 17.03 11.83
C THR A 144 3.21 15.54 11.57
N VAL A 145 3.69 15.04 10.44
CA VAL A 145 3.54 13.64 10.03
C VAL A 145 4.33 12.68 10.92
N LEU A 146 5.47 13.09 11.46
CA LEU A 146 6.18 12.34 12.50
C LEU A 146 5.27 12.01 13.69
N GLY A 147 4.44 12.97 14.10
CA GLY A 147 3.47 12.75 15.18
C GLY A 147 2.38 11.73 14.84
N TRP A 148 2.11 11.47 13.56
CA TRP A 148 1.07 10.53 13.11
C TRP A 148 1.62 9.13 12.80
N MET A 149 2.82 9.07 12.22
CA MET A 149 3.36 7.86 11.61
C MET A 149 4.74 7.45 12.18
N GLY A 150 5.36 8.30 12.99
CA GLY A 150 6.65 8.01 13.63
C GLY A 150 7.88 8.09 12.72
N GLY A 151 7.68 8.20 11.40
CA GLY A 151 8.75 8.31 10.41
C GLY A 151 8.23 8.81 9.07
N TYR A 152 9.11 9.33 8.22
CA TYR A 152 8.79 9.78 6.86
C TYR A 152 10.04 9.84 5.98
N TYR A 153 9.86 9.86 4.66
CA TYR A 153 10.92 10.17 3.69
C TYR A 153 11.09 11.69 3.58
N GLU A 154 12.33 12.18 3.71
CA GLU A 154 12.67 13.59 3.52
C GLU A 154 13.55 13.75 2.28
N PRO A 155 13.19 14.60 1.31
CA PRO A 155 14.06 14.91 0.18
C PRO A 155 15.44 15.37 0.64
N ASP A 156 16.48 15.03 -0.13
CA ASP A 156 17.91 15.31 0.14
C ASP A 156 18.51 14.62 1.39
N TRP A 157 17.70 13.85 2.12
CA TRP A 157 18.12 13.03 3.25
C TRP A 157 17.91 11.53 2.99
N SER A 158 16.70 11.14 2.61
CA SER A 158 16.32 9.77 2.28
C SER A 158 16.59 9.45 0.81
N TYR A 159 16.60 8.16 0.45
CA TYR A 159 16.87 7.73 -0.93
C TYR A 159 15.95 6.58 -1.36
N ASN A 160 15.62 6.54 -2.67
CA ASN A 160 14.59 5.67 -3.24
C ASN A 160 15.06 4.89 -4.48
N PRO A 161 16.13 4.09 -4.41
CA PRO A 161 16.58 3.28 -5.54
C PRO A 161 15.75 2.01 -5.70
N HIS A 162 15.81 1.41 -6.89
CA HIS A 162 15.27 0.08 -7.14
C HIS A 162 16.29 -0.99 -6.72
N TRP A 163 15.91 -1.88 -5.80
CA TRP A 163 16.79 -2.97 -5.33
C TRP A 163 16.01 -4.15 -4.77
N ASP A 164 16.68 -5.32 -4.68
CA ASP A 164 16.12 -6.52 -4.08
C ASP A 164 16.34 -6.46 -2.56
N ALA A 165 15.26 -6.22 -1.80
CA ALA A 165 15.32 -6.25 -0.34
C ALA A 165 15.14 -7.68 0.17
N GLU A 166 16.15 -8.17 0.89
CA GLU A 166 16.11 -9.47 1.54
C GLU A 166 15.66 -9.31 3.00
N ILE A 167 14.38 -9.57 3.26
CA ILE A 167 13.79 -9.53 4.59
C ILE A 167 14.07 -10.87 5.29
N ARG A 168 15.13 -10.92 6.10
CA ARG A 168 15.63 -12.16 6.72
C ARG A 168 14.94 -12.50 8.04
N SER A 169 14.46 -11.49 8.75
CA SER A 169 13.84 -11.65 10.06
C SER A 169 12.69 -10.68 10.24
N LEU A 170 11.75 -11.07 11.07
CA LEU A 170 10.54 -10.29 11.37
C LEU A 170 10.40 -10.19 12.89
N PRO A 171 10.05 -9.01 13.45
CA PRO A 171 9.80 -8.86 14.88
C PRO A 171 8.53 -9.61 15.28
N LYS A 172 8.39 -9.97 16.56
CA LYS A 172 7.13 -10.48 17.11
C LYS A 172 6.16 -9.31 17.27
N HIS A 173 5.26 -9.13 16.28
CA HIS A 173 4.28 -8.06 16.26
C HIS A 173 3.00 -8.52 15.54
N PRO A 174 1.79 -8.01 15.85
CA PRO A 174 0.58 -8.39 15.12
C PRO A 174 0.69 -8.24 13.60
N VAL A 175 1.42 -7.22 13.12
CA VAL A 175 1.61 -6.95 11.69
C VAL A 175 2.43 -8.03 10.97
N THR A 176 3.24 -8.80 11.69
CA THR A 176 4.06 -9.87 11.12
C THR A 176 3.45 -11.27 11.28
N ARG A 177 2.27 -11.38 11.86
CA ARG A 177 1.58 -12.67 12.01
C ARG A 177 1.31 -13.29 10.64
N GLY A 178 1.70 -14.56 10.48
CA GLY A 178 1.57 -15.31 9.23
C GLY A 178 2.47 -14.87 8.08
N VAL A 179 3.34 -13.87 8.28
CA VAL A 179 4.34 -13.42 7.31
C VAL A 179 5.62 -14.22 7.47
N LYS A 180 6.20 -14.64 6.35
CA LYS A 180 7.49 -15.35 6.30
C LYS A 180 8.60 -14.42 5.80
N PRO A 181 9.87 -14.68 6.10
CA PRO A 181 10.98 -14.03 5.42
C PRO A 181 10.86 -14.14 3.89
N PHE A 182 11.13 -13.06 3.17
CA PHE A 182 11.00 -13.00 1.72
C PHE A 182 12.02 -12.06 1.10
N THR A 183 12.26 -12.23 -0.20
CA THR A 183 13.10 -11.33 -1.00
C THR A 183 12.28 -10.82 -2.16
N ILE A 184 12.20 -9.51 -2.32
CA ILE A 184 11.44 -8.88 -3.39
C ILE A 184 12.09 -7.59 -3.88
N ARG A 185 12.08 -7.41 -5.21
CA ARG A 185 12.52 -6.17 -5.84
C ARG A 185 11.43 -5.14 -5.81
N ASP A 186 11.77 -3.94 -5.28
CA ASP A 186 10.90 -2.76 -5.32
C ASP A 186 11.76 -1.48 -5.35
N GLU A 187 11.12 -0.33 -5.43
CA GLU A 187 11.73 0.96 -5.14
C GLU A 187 11.69 1.18 -3.61
N TRP A 188 12.52 0.42 -2.91
CA TRP A 188 12.58 0.46 -1.47
C TRP A 188 13.30 1.71 -0.97
N TYR A 189 12.57 2.61 -0.29
CA TYR A 189 13.15 3.81 0.30
C TYR A 189 13.86 3.49 1.60
N TYR A 190 14.96 4.17 1.85
CA TYR A 190 15.72 4.01 3.09
C TYR A 190 16.37 5.30 3.54
N ASN A 191 17.07 5.26 4.68
CA ASN A 191 17.57 6.42 5.41
C ASN A 191 16.44 7.40 5.75
N MET A 192 15.36 6.86 6.30
CA MET A 192 14.14 7.59 6.64
C MET A 192 14.39 8.51 7.87
N ARG A 193 13.59 9.55 8.01
CA ARG A 193 13.48 10.30 9.28
C ARG A 193 12.57 9.53 10.22
N PHE A 194 12.95 9.47 11.49
CA PHE A 194 12.14 8.89 12.55
C PHE A 194 12.06 9.84 13.74
N VAL A 195 11.08 9.63 14.62
CA VAL A 195 11.04 10.25 15.94
C VAL A 195 12.30 9.89 16.71
N ASP A 196 12.72 10.77 17.64
CA ASP A 196 13.92 10.58 18.42
C ASP A 196 13.90 9.22 19.15
N ASP A 197 15.03 8.53 19.13
CA ASP A 197 15.24 7.22 19.75
C ASP A 197 14.22 6.15 19.35
N PHE A 198 13.55 6.29 18.20
CA PHE A 198 12.48 5.37 17.77
C PHE A 198 11.36 5.20 18.80
N LYS A 199 11.12 6.19 19.66
CA LYS A 199 10.11 6.11 20.72
C LYS A 199 8.72 5.81 20.17
N GLY A 200 8.18 4.64 20.49
CA GLY A 200 6.90 4.14 19.97
C GLY A 200 6.96 3.56 18.56
N VAL A 201 8.11 3.60 17.89
CA VAL A 201 8.32 3.01 16.57
C VAL A 201 8.83 1.57 16.69
N THR A 202 8.17 0.66 16.01
CA THR A 202 8.62 -0.73 15.84
C THR A 202 8.98 -0.94 14.36
N PRO A 203 10.27 -1.16 14.02
CA PRO A 203 10.66 -1.59 12.67
C PRO A 203 10.03 -2.93 12.33
N ILE A 204 9.33 -3.01 11.20
CA ILE A 204 8.60 -4.22 10.76
C ILE A 204 9.36 -4.95 9.66
N LEU A 205 9.77 -4.24 8.61
CA LEU A 205 10.62 -4.78 7.57
C LEU A 205 11.95 -4.04 7.56
N GLN A 206 13.02 -4.81 7.61
CA GLN A 206 14.38 -4.28 7.57
C GLN A 206 15.24 -5.08 6.60
N ALA A 207 16.09 -4.39 5.86
CA ALA A 207 17.09 -5.01 4.99
C ALA A 207 18.34 -4.11 4.87
N ILE A 208 19.43 -4.66 4.35
CA ILE A 208 20.67 -3.94 4.09
C ILE A 208 20.69 -3.59 2.59
N PRO A 209 20.52 -2.30 2.22
CA PRO A 209 20.66 -1.88 0.83
C PRO A 209 22.08 -2.15 0.32
N PRO A 210 22.25 -2.68 -0.91
CA PRO A 210 23.58 -2.90 -1.47
C PRO A 210 24.31 -1.58 -1.70
N ASP A 211 25.63 -1.59 -1.54
CA ASP A 211 26.47 -0.39 -1.71
C ASP A 211 26.36 0.25 -3.10
N SER A 212 26.02 -0.54 -4.12
CA SER A 212 25.72 -0.03 -5.46
C SER A 212 24.58 1.00 -5.48
N THR A 213 23.68 0.99 -4.50
CA THR A 213 22.60 1.97 -4.36
C THR A 213 23.02 3.21 -3.56
N ARG A 214 24.19 3.20 -2.91
CA ARG A 214 24.65 4.30 -2.04
C ARG A 214 25.55 5.31 -2.74
N GLY A 215 25.80 5.13 -4.05
CA GLY A 215 26.65 6.00 -4.90
C GLY A 215 25.83 6.98 -5.75
N GLY A 216 26.49 7.58 -6.73
CA GLY A 216 25.86 8.40 -7.78
C GLY A 216 24.99 9.52 -7.23
N ALA A 217 23.69 9.49 -7.52
CA ALA A 217 22.70 10.49 -7.13
C ALA A 217 22.26 10.43 -5.66
N ALA A 218 22.73 9.44 -4.87
CA ALA A 218 22.34 9.32 -3.47
C ALA A 218 22.75 10.58 -2.67
N PRO A 219 21.95 11.01 -1.68
CA PRO A 219 22.28 12.09 -0.76
C PRO A 219 23.59 11.87 0.01
N LYS A 220 24.25 12.94 0.46
CA LYS A 220 25.47 12.84 1.28
C LYS A 220 25.31 11.91 2.48
N GLU A 221 24.18 11.98 3.15
CA GLU A 221 23.88 11.19 4.35
C GLU A 221 23.86 9.69 4.04
N VAL A 222 23.33 9.31 2.88
CA VAL A 222 23.33 7.94 2.38
C VAL A 222 24.74 7.48 2.01
N LYS A 223 25.52 8.32 1.34
CA LYS A 223 26.89 8.03 0.91
C LYS A 223 27.84 7.75 2.07
N LYS A 224 27.60 8.32 3.27
CA LYS A 224 28.39 8.05 4.48
C LYS A 224 28.33 6.58 4.92
N HIS A 225 27.36 5.82 4.45
CA HIS A 225 27.12 4.42 4.83
C HIS A 225 27.61 3.41 3.80
N VAL A 226 28.37 3.82 2.78
CA VAL A 226 29.05 2.90 1.86
C VAL A 226 30.01 2.01 2.67
N GLY A 227 29.92 0.69 2.47
CA GLY A 227 30.71 -0.32 3.20
C GLY A 227 30.24 -0.60 4.64
N ALA A 228 29.27 0.14 5.17
CA ALA A 228 28.85 0.02 6.57
C ALA A 228 27.85 -1.13 6.84
N SER A 229 27.35 -1.81 5.81
CA SER A 229 26.28 -2.84 5.93
C SER A 229 25.15 -2.41 6.85
N LYS A 230 24.76 -1.11 6.77
CA LYS A 230 23.75 -0.53 7.64
C LYS A 230 22.38 -1.14 7.37
N LEU A 231 21.77 -1.69 8.42
CA LEU A 231 20.39 -2.15 8.38
C LEU A 231 19.43 -0.97 8.30
N GLU A 232 18.56 -0.95 7.32
CA GLU A 232 17.60 0.13 7.07
C GLU A 232 16.18 -0.34 7.33
N THR A 233 15.33 0.55 7.84
CA THR A 233 13.91 0.29 8.08
C THR A 233 13.10 0.67 6.85
N LEU A 234 12.39 -0.32 6.28
CA LEU A 234 11.60 -0.21 5.05
C LEU A 234 10.09 -0.16 5.32
N ALA A 235 9.68 -0.71 6.46
CA ALA A 235 8.32 -0.59 6.98
C ALA A 235 8.35 -0.52 8.49
N TRP A 236 7.44 0.25 9.08
CA TRP A 236 7.40 0.47 10.53
C TRP A 236 5.98 0.71 11.03
N CYS A 237 5.72 0.29 12.26
CA CYS A 237 4.56 0.66 13.04
C CYS A 237 4.90 1.77 14.02
N TYR A 238 3.93 2.57 14.37
CA TYR A 238 4.05 3.62 15.38
C TYR A 238 2.86 3.58 16.32
N ASP A 239 3.12 3.21 17.58
CA ASP A 239 2.17 3.35 18.67
C ASP A 239 2.23 4.75 19.22
N ARG A 240 1.22 5.58 18.90
CA ARG A 240 1.17 6.97 19.29
C ARG A 240 0.79 7.16 20.75
N PRO A 241 1.29 8.20 21.41
CA PRO A 241 0.93 8.52 22.82
C PRO A 241 -0.58 8.76 23.02
N ASP A 242 -1.30 9.21 21.99
CA ASP A 242 -2.76 9.43 22.01
C ASP A 242 -3.58 8.14 21.82
N GLY A 243 -2.92 6.99 21.71
CA GLY A 243 -3.55 5.69 21.47
C GLY A 243 -3.93 5.44 20.01
N GLY A 244 -3.62 6.34 19.09
CA GLY A 244 -3.70 6.09 17.65
C GLY A 244 -2.54 5.24 17.17
N ARG A 245 -2.61 4.80 15.90
CA ARG A 245 -1.60 3.92 15.31
C ARG A 245 -1.19 4.42 13.92
N GLY A 246 0.12 4.49 13.68
CA GLY A 246 0.70 4.85 12.39
C GLY A 246 1.40 3.68 11.73
N PHE A 247 1.40 3.63 10.41
CA PHE A 247 2.18 2.66 9.64
C PHE A 247 2.75 3.31 8.38
N GLY A 248 4.04 3.16 8.18
CA GLY A 248 4.74 3.54 6.95
C GLY A 248 5.31 2.31 6.26
N PHE A 249 5.16 2.27 4.95
CA PHE A 249 5.61 1.17 4.10
C PHE A 249 6.20 1.73 2.81
N THR A 250 7.48 1.51 2.56
CA THR A 250 8.20 2.14 1.44
C THR A 250 8.13 1.37 0.12
N GLY A 251 7.73 0.08 0.14
CA GLY A 251 7.45 -0.69 -1.07
C GLY A 251 6.11 -0.32 -1.71
N GLY A 252 5.84 -0.87 -2.91
CA GLY A 252 4.59 -0.66 -3.64
C GLY A 252 4.73 0.16 -4.91
N HIS A 253 5.96 0.38 -5.39
CA HIS A 253 6.23 0.95 -6.69
C HIS A 253 5.73 0.03 -7.81
N PHE A 254 6.17 -1.24 -7.77
CA PHE A 254 5.78 -2.24 -8.76
C PHE A 254 4.46 -2.90 -8.40
N HIS A 255 3.44 -2.68 -9.21
CA HIS A 255 2.11 -3.26 -9.01
C HIS A 255 2.11 -4.79 -8.92
N ARG A 256 3.00 -5.45 -9.68
CA ARG A 256 3.17 -6.92 -9.66
C ARG A 256 3.44 -7.50 -8.26
N ASN A 257 4.00 -6.69 -7.34
CA ASN A 257 4.37 -7.15 -6.01
C ASN A 257 3.16 -7.48 -5.14
N TRP A 258 1.96 -7.00 -5.48
CA TRP A 258 0.71 -7.44 -4.84
C TRP A 258 0.43 -8.95 -5.02
N ALA A 259 1.05 -9.62 -6.00
CA ALA A 259 0.95 -11.07 -6.15
C ALA A 259 1.79 -11.85 -5.13
N ASP A 260 2.77 -11.23 -4.46
CA ASP A 260 3.51 -11.89 -3.37
C ASP A 260 2.68 -11.90 -2.09
N GLU A 261 2.51 -13.09 -1.51
CA GLU A 261 1.61 -13.29 -0.36
C GLU A 261 2.13 -12.60 0.90
N ASP A 262 3.43 -12.68 1.16
CA ASP A 262 4.04 -12.10 2.36
C ASP A 262 4.04 -10.57 2.28
N PHE A 263 4.31 -10.02 1.08
CA PHE A 263 4.22 -8.58 0.81
C PHE A 263 2.81 -8.03 1.06
N ARG A 264 1.75 -8.65 0.48
CA ARG A 264 0.39 -8.15 0.68
C ARG A 264 -0.14 -8.44 2.08
N ARG A 265 0.29 -9.55 2.73
CA ARG A 265 -0.12 -9.89 4.10
C ARG A 265 0.40 -8.87 5.12
N VAL A 266 1.65 -8.47 5.05
CA VAL A 266 2.20 -7.47 5.98
C VAL A 266 1.45 -6.15 5.86
N VAL A 267 1.08 -5.72 4.65
CA VAL A 267 0.32 -4.48 4.43
C VAL A 267 -1.11 -4.60 4.96
N VAL A 268 -1.82 -5.69 4.66
CA VAL A 268 -3.20 -5.92 5.16
C VAL A 268 -3.21 -6.01 6.69
N ASN A 269 -2.29 -6.78 7.29
CA ASN A 269 -2.14 -6.85 8.74
C ASN A 269 -1.94 -5.46 9.35
N ALA A 270 -1.10 -4.63 8.75
CA ALA A 270 -0.81 -3.28 9.24
C ALA A 270 -2.03 -2.35 9.17
N ILE A 271 -2.80 -2.44 8.09
CA ILE A 271 -4.04 -1.68 7.93
C ILE A 271 -5.06 -2.10 9.00
N LEU A 272 -5.25 -3.41 9.21
CA LEU A 272 -6.14 -3.94 10.26
C LEU A 272 -5.67 -3.48 11.65
N TRP A 273 -4.38 -3.62 11.94
CA TRP A 273 -3.79 -3.19 13.19
C TRP A 273 -3.98 -1.69 13.43
N SER A 274 -3.77 -0.86 12.42
CA SER A 274 -3.96 0.60 12.53
C SER A 274 -5.42 0.99 12.81
N ALA A 275 -6.39 0.19 12.34
CA ALA A 275 -7.80 0.33 12.61
C ALA A 275 -8.25 -0.33 13.94
N LYS A 276 -7.29 -0.85 14.74
CA LYS A 276 -7.55 -1.58 15.99
C LYS A 276 -8.45 -2.83 15.78
N VAL A 277 -8.34 -3.44 14.59
CA VAL A 277 -8.90 -4.75 14.30
C VAL A 277 -7.88 -5.80 14.72
N GLU A 278 -8.34 -6.86 15.40
CA GLU A 278 -7.47 -7.97 15.79
C GLU A 278 -6.95 -8.69 14.53
N VAL A 279 -5.63 -8.84 14.44
CA VAL A 279 -4.99 -9.64 13.41
C VAL A 279 -4.89 -11.07 13.93
N PRO A 280 -5.44 -12.08 13.23
CA PRO A 280 -5.33 -13.48 13.63
C PRO A 280 -3.86 -13.94 13.79
N GLU A 281 -3.58 -14.93 14.62
CA GLU A 281 -2.23 -15.48 14.79
C GLU A 281 -1.63 -16.03 13.48
N SER A 282 -2.48 -16.54 12.57
CA SER A 282 -2.09 -16.96 11.22
C SER A 282 -1.89 -15.80 10.23
N GLY A 283 -2.09 -14.55 10.68
CA GLY A 283 -2.20 -13.38 9.81
C GLY A 283 -3.59 -13.22 9.18
N ALA A 284 -3.81 -12.07 8.55
CA ALA A 284 -5.03 -11.81 7.80
C ALA A 284 -5.16 -12.78 6.61
N LYS A 285 -6.39 -13.12 6.27
CA LYS A 285 -6.70 -13.80 5.01
C LYS A 285 -6.42 -12.83 3.85
N VAL A 286 -5.60 -13.28 2.90
CA VAL A 286 -5.17 -12.47 1.75
C VAL A 286 -5.25 -13.29 0.45
N GLU A 287 -6.37 -14.00 0.25
CA GLU A 287 -6.61 -14.74 -1.00
C GLU A 287 -6.58 -13.77 -2.18
N PHE A 288 -5.86 -14.15 -3.21
CA PHE A 288 -5.57 -13.30 -4.36
C PHE A 288 -5.44 -14.15 -5.63
N ASP A 289 -6.11 -13.73 -6.69
CA ASP A 289 -5.91 -14.28 -8.00
C ASP A 289 -4.95 -13.39 -8.81
N ALA A 290 -3.91 -13.98 -9.39
CA ALA A 290 -2.91 -13.24 -10.17
C ALA A 290 -3.53 -12.49 -11.39
N VAL A 291 -4.70 -12.91 -11.86
CA VAL A 291 -5.46 -12.18 -12.90
C VAL A 291 -5.86 -10.78 -12.45
N ASP A 292 -6.00 -10.55 -11.14
CA ASP A 292 -6.38 -9.24 -10.61
C ASP A 292 -5.27 -8.18 -10.76
N LEU A 293 -4.01 -8.58 -11.01
CA LEU A 293 -2.95 -7.66 -11.41
C LEU A 293 -3.26 -6.90 -12.70
N ASN A 294 -4.13 -7.44 -13.53
CA ASN A 294 -4.46 -6.93 -14.85
C ASN A 294 -5.87 -6.32 -14.90
N LYS A 295 -6.41 -5.90 -13.76
CA LYS A 295 -7.72 -5.25 -13.67
C LYS A 295 -7.59 -3.85 -13.10
N ASN A 296 -8.48 -2.97 -13.53
CA ASN A 296 -8.61 -1.60 -13.01
C ASN A 296 -7.34 -0.74 -13.16
N LEU A 297 -6.47 -1.07 -14.11
CA LEU A 297 -5.22 -0.34 -14.34
C LEU A 297 -5.49 1.09 -14.84
N ASP A 298 -4.53 1.96 -14.63
CA ASP A 298 -4.52 3.27 -15.26
C ASP A 298 -4.06 3.16 -16.71
N LYS A 299 -4.76 3.83 -17.64
CA LYS A 299 -4.33 3.88 -19.03
C LYS A 299 -3.13 4.81 -19.19
N LYS A 300 -1.93 4.25 -19.12
CA LYS A 300 -0.65 4.94 -19.18
C LYS A 300 0.04 4.69 -20.52
N GLY A 301 0.46 5.77 -21.18
CA GLY A 301 1.14 5.68 -22.48
C GLY A 301 0.22 5.36 -23.66
N LYS A 302 0.82 5.15 -24.85
CA LYS A 302 0.13 4.90 -26.13
C LYS A 302 0.37 3.50 -26.70
N GLY A 303 1.09 2.64 -25.99
CA GLY A 303 1.44 1.29 -26.45
C GLY A 303 0.32 0.28 -26.24
N GLU A 304 0.49 -0.91 -26.85
CA GLU A 304 -0.37 -2.05 -26.57
C GLU A 304 -0.26 -2.49 -25.11
N PHE A 305 -1.35 -3.00 -24.55
CA PHE A 305 -1.37 -3.57 -23.21
C PHE A 305 -0.42 -4.77 -23.12
N LYS A 306 0.44 -4.76 -22.12
CA LYS A 306 1.30 -5.89 -21.78
C LYS A 306 0.86 -6.42 -20.40
N PRO A 307 0.50 -7.71 -20.30
CA PRO A 307 0.09 -8.28 -19.03
C PRO A 307 1.17 -8.14 -17.95
N ILE A 308 0.75 -7.70 -16.78
CA ILE A 308 1.59 -7.66 -15.59
C ILE A 308 1.66 -9.07 -15.01
N LEU A 309 2.87 -9.61 -14.95
CA LEU A 309 3.13 -10.95 -14.42
C LEU A 309 3.60 -10.85 -12.95
N PRO A 310 3.24 -11.83 -12.11
CA PRO A 310 3.77 -11.93 -10.75
C PRO A 310 5.29 -11.87 -10.70
N PRO A 311 5.89 -11.40 -9.60
CA PRO A 311 7.33 -11.46 -9.45
C PRO A 311 7.81 -12.92 -9.43
N MET A 312 8.96 -13.17 -10.05
CA MET A 312 9.60 -14.49 -9.94
C MET A 312 10.07 -14.68 -8.48
N LYS A 313 9.68 -15.80 -7.89
CA LYS A 313 10.22 -16.18 -6.57
C LYS A 313 11.72 -16.48 -6.74
N LYS A 314 12.53 -15.86 -5.91
CA LYS A 314 13.98 -16.11 -5.82
C LYS A 314 14.28 -17.14 -4.74
#